data_c74e5007b0c6878bc1c4717c10679160
#
_entry.id   c74e5007b0c6878bc1c4717c10679160
#
_cell.length_a   1.000
_cell.length_b   1.000
_cell.length_c   1.000
_cell.angle_alpha   90.00
_cell.angle_beta   90.00
_cell.angle_gamma   90.00
#
_symmetry.space_group_name_H-M   'P 1'
#
loop_
_entity.id
_entity.type
_entity.pdbx_description
1 polymer ?
#
loop_
_entity_poly.entity_id
_entity_poly.type
_entity_poly.pdbx_seq_one_letter_code
_entity_poly.pdbx_strand_id
1 'polypeptide(L)'
;MRWCVSIGAVLVAGAIAGGDVTGLAAPAAPPSSTQAADEARRGGVELVLAGGVSYSMDMDELALQREGYALAVTSKEFLQALKTGPTGKVAVTYFEWAAASDQKIVVQWRVIDGPESAGALAEEILKAPLRRASRTSISGAINFAMPLFETNDYRGLRRVIDISGDGPNNNGEPVTVARDAALAKGVTINGLPIMSKETNYATMDIENLDIYYEDCVIGGAGSFVVPIKTREKFKEAIRTKLVMEVAHRMPEPRIVPAATREPRISCLIGEKIWQERWGR
;
A
#
# COMPACT_ATOMS: atom_id res chain seq x y z
N MET A 1 85.35 3.44 -8.27
CA MET A 1 85.66 2.58 -7.12
C MET A 1 84.44 1.64 -6.93
N ARG A 2 84.43 0.42 -7.49
CA ARG A 2 84.84 -0.87 -6.89
C ARG A 2 84.18 -1.04 -5.54
N TRP A 3 83.27 -2.00 -5.29
CA TRP A 3 83.47 -3.45 -5.29
C TRP A 3 82.17 -4.22 -5.44
N CYS A 4 82.23 -5.35 -6.20
CA CYS A 4 81.23 -6.46 -6.21
C CYS A 4 81.44 -7.37 -5.00
N VAL A 5 80.40 -8.02 -4.53
CA VAL A 5 80.45 -9.35 -3.98
C VAL A 5 79.16 -10.12 -4.26
N SER A 6 79.28 -11.21 -4.98
CA SER A 6 78.26 -12.27 -5.15
C SER A 6 78.35 -13.28 -4.02
N ILE A 7 77.36 -14.18 -3.94
CA ILE A 7 77.33 -15.53 -3.33
C ILE A 7 76.00 -15.64 -2.56
N GLY A 8 75.09 -16.61 -2.65
CA GLY A 8 75.07 -17.89 -3.28
C GLY A 8 73.70 -18.51 -2.99
N ALA A 9 73.20 -19.29 -3.90
CA ALA A 9 71.95 -20.00 -3.82
C ALA A 9 71.99 -21.17 -2.84
N VAL A 10 70.96 -21.34 -2.03
CA VAL A 10 70.67 -22.64 -1.37
C VAL A 10 69.21 -22.99 -1.65
N LEU A 11 69.05 -24.03 -2.49
CA LEU A 11 67.77 -24.69 -2.72
C LEU A 11 67.53 -25.66 -1.57
N VAL A 12 66.47 -25.45 -0.80
CA VAL A 12 65.91 -26.46 0.10
C VAL A 12 64.56 -26.88 -0.44
N ALA A 13 64.48 -28.07 -0.98
CA ALA A 13 63.23 -28.75 -1.32
C ALA A 13 62.57 -29.26 -0.06
N GLY A 14 61.47 -28.61 0.38
CA GLY A 14 60.60 -29.07 1.43
C GLY A 14 59.32 -29.67 0.86
N ALA A 15 59.08 -30.95 1.04
CA ALA A 15 57.86 -31.65 0.71
C ALA A 15 56.71 -31.10 1.56
N ILE A 16 55.67 -30.56 0.94
CA ILE A 16 54.45 -30.15 1.60
C ILE A 16 53.51 -31.33 1.56
N ALA A 17 53.29 -31.99 2.73
CA ALA A 17 52.22 -32.93 2.93
C ALA A 17 50.90 -32.17 2.94
N GLY A 18 49.99 -32.53 2.01
CA GLY A 18 48.62 -31.99 1.95
C GLY A 18 47.83 -32.42 3.16
N GLY A 19 47.49 -31.47 4.03
CA GLY A 19 46.49 -31.61 5.06
C GLY A 19 45.21 -30.90 4.59
N ASP A 20 44.15 -31.66 4.28
CA ASP A 20 42.81 -31.14 4.10
C ASP A 20 42.32 -30.45 5.39
N VAL A 21 42.38 -29.13 5.42
CA VAL A 21 41.75 -28.35 6.49
C VAL A 21 40.27 -28.19 6.10
N THR A 22 39.43 -29.14 6.52
CA THR A 22 37.99 -28.93 6.55
C THR A 22 37.70 -27.85 7.57
N GLY A 23 37.64 -26.60 7.07
CA GLY A 23 37.25 -25.45 7.85
C GLY A 23 35.78 -25.60 8.26
N LEU A 24 35.56 -26.02 9.50
CA LEU A 24 34.28 -25.91 10.17
C LEU A 24 33.97 -24.40 10.25
N ALA A 25 32.99 -23.93 9.43
CA ALA A 25 32.51 -22.57 9.54
C ALA A 25 32.00 -22.36 10.98
N ALA A 26 32.57 -21.39 11.68
CA ALA A 26 32.11 -21.03 13.00
C ALA A 26 30.61 -20.62 12.91
N PRO A 27 29.75 -21.01 13.87
CA PRO A 27 28.38 -20.58 13.89
C PRO A 27 28.31 -19.04 13.88
N ALA A 28 27.48 -18.50 13.03
CA ALA A 28 27.29 -17.04 12.94
C ALA A 28 26.89 -16.50 14.32
N ALA A 29 27.56 -15.44 14.75
CA ALA A 29 27.20 -14.76 16.00
C ALA A 29 25.75 -14.32 15.98
N PRO A 30 24.99 -14.40 17.10
CA PRO A 30 23.63 -13.92 17.17
C PRO A 30 23.61 -12.44 16.84
N PRO A 31 22.56 -11.93 16.12
CA PRO A 31 22.46 -10.53 15.75
C PRO A 31 22.49 -9.65 17.00
N SER A 32 23.14 -8.48 16.90
CA SER A 32 23.13 -7.51 17.99
C SER A 32 21.70 -7.05 18.27
N SER A 33 21.42 -6.57 19.48
CA SER A 33 20.08 -6.07 19.84
C SER A 33 19.56 -4.97 18.89
N THR A 34 20.46 -4.18 18.34
CA THR A 34 20.14 -3.15 17.33
C THR A 34 19.76 -3.78 15.97
N GLN A 35 20.44 -4.84 15.55
CA GLN A 35 20.11 -5.57 14.31
C GLN A 35 18.79 -6.31 14.43
N ALA A 36 18.50 -6.93 15.58
CA ALA A 36 17.24 -7.58 15.85
C ALA A 36 16.05 -6.57 15.87
N ALA A 37 16.27 -5.38 16.43
CA ALA A 37 15.29 -4.32 16.43
C ALA A 37 15.03 -3.75 14.99
N ASP A 38 16.08 -3.65 14.18
CA ASP A 38 15.98 -3.22 12.77
C ASP A 38 15.28 -4.26 11.90
N GLU A 39 15.55 -5.56 12.12
CA GLU A 39 14.83 -6.63 11.43
C GLU A 39 13.36 -6.72 11.84
N ALA A 40 13.03 -6.45 13.09
CA ALA A 40 11.65 -6.39 13.57
C ALA A 40 10.86 -5.26 12.89
N ARG A 41 11.52 -4.16 12.55
CA ARG A 41 10.94 -2.98 11.86
C ARG A 41 10.84 -3.13 10.35
N ARG A 42 11.54 -4.07 9.73
CA ARG A 42 11.48 -4.33 8.28
C ARG A 42 10.21 -5.10 7.94
N GLY A 43 9.21 -4.41 7.37
CA GLY A 43 8.02 -5.02 6.80
C GLY A 43 8.19 -5.32 5.32
N GLY A 44 7.40 -6.24 4.76
CA GLY A 44 7.33 -6.46 3.31
C GLY A 44 6.68 -5.28 2.60
N VAL A 45 5.63 -4.74 3.21
CA VAL A 45 4.83 -3.61 2.70
C VAL A 45 4.53 -2.67 3.86
N GLU A 46 4.63 -1.36 3.61
CA GLU A 46 3.95 -0.33 4.40
C GLU A 46 2.64 0.00 3.68
N LEU A 47 1.52 -0.34 4.29
CA LEU A 47 0.18 -0.26 3.69
C LEU A 47 -0.66 0.77 4.43
N VAL A 48 -1.04 1.82 3.74
CA VAL A 48 -2.01 2.81 4.20
C VAL A 48 -3.37 2.45 3.63
N LEU A 49 -4.32 2.08 4.48
CA LEU A 49 -5.72 1.88 4.12
C LEU A 49 -6.46 3.21 4.29
N ALA A 50 -7.00 3.77 3.21
CA ALA A 50 -7.69 5.03 3.18
C ALA A 50 -9.17 4.82 2.79
N GLY A 51 -10.06 4.77 3.79
CA GLY A 51 -11.50 4.53 3.61
C GLY A 51 -12.29 5.82 3.43
N GLY A 52 -12.96 5.98 2.29
CA GLY A 52 -13.88 7.09 2.06
C GLY A 52 -15.12 7.01 2.96
N VAL A 53 -15.56 8.18 3.47
CA VAL A 53 -16.74 8.29 4.35
C VAL A 53 -17.62 9.46 3.93
N SER A 54 -17.70 9.72 2.62
CA SER A 54 -18.52 10.80 2.07
C SER A 54 -20.02 10.57 2.30
N TYR A 55 -20.83 11.63 2.23
CA TYR A 55 -22.29 11.51 2.42
C TYR A 55 -23.01 10.72 1.32
N SER A 56 -22.35 10.41 0.21
CA SER A 56 -22.87 9.48 -0.80
C SER A 56 -22.97 8.05 -0.27
N MET A 57 -22.09 7.64 0.66
CA MET A 57 -22.21 6.35 1.35
C MET A 57 -23.27 6.39 2.46
N ASP A 58 -24.10 5.35 2.55
CA ASP A 58 -25.01 5.18 3.69
C ASP A 58 -24.29 4.51 4.89
N MET A 59 -24.97 4.51 6.05
CA MET A 59 -24.38 3.96 7.28
C MET A 59 -24.11 2.46 7.20
N ASP A 60 -24.92 1.73 6.44
CA ASP A 60 -24.75 0.29 6.25
C ASP A 60 -23.55 -0.02 5.34
N GLU A 61 -23.30 0.81 4.32
CA GLU A 61 -22.12 0.67 3.47
C GLU A 61 -20.83 0.99 4.23
N LEU A 62 -20.85 2.00 5.10
CA LEU A 62 -19.73 2.30 5.98
C LEU A 62 -19.45 1.15 6.96
N ALA A 63 -20.53 0.55 7.53
CA ALA A 63 -20.40 -0.64 8.36
C ALA A 63 -19.83 -1.82 7.57
N LEU A 64 -20.34 -2.08 6.36
CA LEU A 64 -19.83 -3.13 5.47
C LEU A 64 -18.36 -2.91 5.08
N GLN A 65 -17.94 -1.66 4.83
CA GLN A 65 -16.55 -1.32 4.54
C GLN A 65 -15.64 -1.72 5.71
N ARG A 66 -15.99 -1.34 6.94
CA ARG A 66 -15.21 -1.68 8.12
C ARG A 66 -15.21 -3.17 8.43
N GLU A 67 -16.38 -3.81 8.39
CA GLU A 67 -16.46 -5.27 8.52
C GLU A 67 -15.64 -5.98 7.45
N GLY A 68 -15.67 -5.48 6.21
CA GLY A 68 -14.89 -6.00 5.11
C GLY A 68 -13.38 -5.97 5.40
N TYR A 69 -12.85 -4.85 5.88
CA TYR A 69 -11.45 -4.74 6.27
C TYR A 69 -11.11 -5.66 7.44
N ALA A 70 -11.93 -5.68 8.51
CA ALA A 70 -11.71 -6.52 9.68
C ALA A 70 -11.69 -8.02 9.34
N LEU A 71 -12.65 -8.47 8.53
CA LEU A 71 -12.73 -9.86 8.06
C LEU A 71 -11.59 -10.21 7.10
N ALA A 72 -11.20 -9.29 6.24
CA ALA A 72 -10.14 -9.52 5.28
C ALA A 72 -8.78 -9.73 5.95
N VAL A 73 -8.40 -8.87 6.90
CA VAL A 73 -7.09 -8.97 7.58
C VAL A 73 -7.00 -10.22 8.47
N THR A 74 -8.12 -10.74 8.96
CA THR A 74 -8.17 -11.98 9.78
C THR A 74 -8.41 -13.24 8.96
N SER A 75 -8.61 -13.13 7.65
CA SER A 75 -8.90 -14.26 6.77
C SER A 75 -7.69 -15.20 6.62
N LYS A 76 -7.99 -16.49 6.41
CA LYS A 76 -6.93 -17.49 6.16
C LYS A 76 -6.11 -17.15 4.92
N GLU A 77 -6.77 -16.64 3.89
CA GLU A 77 -6.16 -16.26 2.62
C GLU A 77 -5.17 -15.11 2.80
N PHE A 78 -5.53 -14.08 3.57
CA PHE A 78 -4.64 -12.96 3.88
C PHE A 78 -3.43 -13.41 4.70
N LEU A 79 -3.66 -14.17 5.79
CA LEU A 79 -2.59 -14.69 6.64
C LEU A 79 -1.66 -15.65 5.91
N GLN A 80 -2.19 -16.46 4.97
CA GLN A 80 -1.37 -17.31 4.12
C GLN A 80 -0.54 -16.49 3.12
N ALA A 81 -1.16 -15.51 2.46
CA ALA A 81 -0.46 -14.61 1.55
C ALA A 81 0.65 -13.83 2.25
N LEU A 82 0.40 -13.37 3.47
CA LEU A 82 1.39 -12.70 4.31
C LEU A 82 2.60 -13.59 4.60
N LYS A 83 2.37 -14.84 5.00
CA LYS A 83 3.44 -15.83 5.29
C LYS A 83 4.31 -16.15 4.07
N THR A 84 3.74 -16.10 2.86
CA THR A 84 4.47 -16.33 1.61
C THR A 84 5.19 -15.08 1.10
N GLY A 85 4.93 -13.92 1.69
CA GLY A 85 5.64 -12.68 1.41
C GLY A 85 7.08 -12.71 1.92
N PRO A 86 7.95 -11.80 1.44
CA PRO A 86 9.40 -11.85 1.68
C PRO A 86 9.77 -11.74 3.16
N THR A 87 8.94 -11.11 3.98
CA THR A 87 9.22 -10.87 5.41
C THR A 87 8.21 -11.53 6.34
N GLY A 88 7.13 -12.09 5.81
CA GLY A 88 6.02 -12.64 6.60
C GLY A 88 5.22 -11.58 7.39
N LYS A 89 5.44 -10.29 7.14
CA LYS A 89 4.80 -9.20 7.89
C LYS A 89 4.44 -8.02 6.98
N VAL A 90 3.46 -7.24 7.42
CA VAL A 90 3.05 -5.97 6.82
C VAL A 90 2.85 -4.93 7.91
N ALA A 91 3.34 -3.71 7.69
CA ALA A 91 2.97 -2.56 8.53
C ALA A 91 1.71 -1.92 7.94
N VAL A 92 0.68 -1.73 8.76
CA VAL A 92 -0.62 -1.19 8.33
C VAL A 92 -1.03 -0.02 9.21
N THR A 93 -1.61 1.00 8.61
CA THR A 93 -2.41 2.03 9.25
C THR A 93 -3.74 2.18 8.53
N TYR A 94 -4.78 2.61 9.22
CA TYR A 94 -6.10 2.87 8.64
C TYR A 94 -6.59 4.25 9.03
N PHE A 95 -6.99 5.04 8.04
CA PHE A 95 -7.67 6.31 8.25
C PHE A 95 -8.91 6.44 7.38
N GLU A 96 -9.83 7.28 7.80
CA GLU A 96 -11.03 7.66 7.05
C GLU A 96 -10.92 9.08 6.53
N TRP A 97 -11.47 9.32 5.33
CA TRP A 97 -11.36 10.59 4.64
C TRP A 97 -12.66 11.01 3.93
N ALA A 98 -12.83 12.32 3.78
CA ALA A 98 -13.89 12.93 2.98
C ALA A 98 -13.38 14.18 2.25
N ALA A 99 -13.51 15.38 2.82
CA ALA A 99 -12.98 16.62 2.26
C ALA A 99 -11.44 16.69 2.28
N ALA A 100 -10.87 17.67 1.58
CA ALA A 100 -9.41 17.88 1.51
C ALA A 100 -8.73 18.11 2.87
N SER A 101 -9.46 18.58 3.87
CA SER A 101 -8.98 18.79 5.25
C SER A 101 -9.68 17.87 6.27
N ASP A 102 -10.39 16.84 5.83
CA ASP A 102 -11.11 15.93 6.71
C ASP A 102 -10.57 14.51 6.60
N GLN A 103 -9.53 14.23 7.36
CA GLN A 103 -8.94 12.91 7.55
C GLN A 103 -8.87 12.59 9.03
N LYS A 104 -9.18 11.33 9.38
CA LYS A 104 -9.12 10.86 10.76
C LYS A 104 -8.46 9.49 10.82
N ILE A 105 -7.31 9.41 11.48
CA ILE A 105 -6.68 8.11 11.77
C ILE A 105 -7.61 7.33 12.72
N VAL A 106 -7.96 6.14 12.30
CA VAL A 106 -8.77 5.16 13.06
C VAL A 106 -7.84 4.18 13.76
N VAL A 107 -6.82 3.68 13.03
CA VAL A 107 -5.80 2.77 13.57
C VAL A 107 -4.43 3.33 13.26
N GLN A 108 -3.63 3.55 14.30
CA GLN A 108 -2.22 3.93 14.17
C GLN A 108 -1.41 2.79 13.53
N TRP A 109 -0.22 3.13 13.03
CA TRP A 109 0.68 2.14 12.46
C TRP A 109 0.92 0.95 13.40
N ARG A 110 0.78 -0.25 12.86
CA ARG A 110 1.11 -1.50 13.54
C ARG A 110 1.57 -2.57 12.57
N VAL A 111 2.35 -3.52 13.07
CA VAL A 111 2.76 -4.71 12.29
C VAL A 111 1.71 -5.79 12.42
N ILE A 112 1.36 -6.39 11.30
CA ILE A 112 0.63 -7.67 11.25
C ILE A 112 1.64 -8.73 10.84
N ASP A 113 1.82 -9.73 11.68
CA ASP A 113 2.73 -10.86 11.50
C ASP A 113 2.08 -12.22 11.82
N GLY A 114 0.80 -12.19 12.23
CA GLY A 114 0.03 -13.37 12.54
C GLY A 114 -1.42 -13.11 12.94
N PRO A 115 -2.15 -14.16 13.35
CA PRO A 115 -3.57 -14.05 13.68
C PRO A 115 -3.87 -13.10 14.85
N GLU A 116 -3.01 -13.04 15.85
CA GLU A 116 -3.20 -12.19 17.04
C GLU A 116 -3.12 -10.71 16.68
N SER A 117 -2.06 -10.29 15.99
CA SER A 117 -1.88 -8.91 15.54
C SER A 117 -2.94 -8.49 14.51
N ALA A 118 -3.38 -9.41 13.65
CA ALA A 118 -4.50 -9.20 12.73
C ALA A 118 -5.84 -9.02 13.47
N GLY A 119 -6.10 -9.84 14.50
CA GLY A 119 -7.29 -9.73 15.34
C GLY A 119 -7.35 -8.39 16.09
N ALA A 120 -6.22 -7.95 16.65
CA ALA A 120 -6.14 -6.66 17.33
C ALA A 120 -6.41 -5.47 16.39
N LEU A 121 -5.93 -5.52 15.13
CA LEU A 121 -6.26 -4.52 14.11
C LEU A 121 -7.77 -4.53 13.80
N ALA A 122 -8.35 -5.71 13.57
CA ALA A 122 -9.76 -5.87 13.24
C ALA A 122 -10.67 -5.31 14.35
N GLU A 123 -10.36 -5.60 15.62
CA GLU A 123 -11.10 -5.07 16.76
C GLU A 123 -11.07 -3.54 16.82
N GLU A 124 -9.92 -2.93 16.58
CA GLU A 124 -9.78 -1.48 16.62
C GLU A 124 -10.58 -0.80 15.50
N ILE A 125 -10.56 -1.38 14.29
CA ILE A 125 -11.40 -0.92 13.17
C ILE A 125 -12.88 -0.97 13.53
N LEU A 126 -13.35 -2.07 14.15
CA LEU A 126 -14.76 -2.26 14.47
C LEU A 126 -15.24 -1.42 15.67
N LYS A 127 -14.36 -1.15 16.65
CA LYS A 127 -14.70 -0.36 17.83
C LYS A 127 -14.85 1.13 17.56
N ALA A 128 -14.23 1.64 16.51
CA ALA A 128 -14.29 3.06 16.21
C ALA A 128 -15.70 3.49 15.79
N PRO A 129 -16.23 4.64 16.23
CA PRO A 129 -17.55 5.10 15.84
C PRO A 129 -17.64 5.39 14.35
N LEU A 130 -18.70 4.96 13.67
CA LEU A 130 -18.96 5.31 12.28
C LEU A 130 -19.17 6.82 12.15
N ARG A 131 -18.65 7.41 11.08
CA ARG A 131 -18.82 8.82 10.76
C ARG A 131 -19.11 9.01 9.28
N ARG A 132 -19.70 10.13 8.94
CA ARG A 132 -19.87 10.62 7.57
C ARG A 132 -19.48 12.08 7.49
N ALA A 133 -19.00 12.52 6.34
CA ALA A 133 -18.66 13.91 6.10
C ALA A 133 -18.95 14.33 4.65
N SER A 134 -18.94 15.62 4.39
CA SER A 134 -19.21 16.17 3.06
C SER A 134 -17.97 16.12 2.18
N ARG A 135 -18.18 16.08 0.86
CA ARG A 135 -17.16 16.14 -0.17
C ARG A 135 -16.41 14.81 -0.35
N THR A 136 -15.68 14.76 -1.46
CA THR A 136 -14.83 13.62 -1.85
C THR A 136 -13.51 14.18 -2.34
N SER A 137 -12.45 14.06 -1.53
CA SER A 137 -11.12 14.53 -1.86
C SER A 137 -10.12 13.37 -1.85
N ILE A 138 -10.05 12.65 -2.96
CA ILE A 138 -9.05 11.60 -3.16
C ILE A 138 -7.64 12.20 -3.10
N SER A 139 -7.46 13.40 -3.69
CA SER A 139 -6.19 14.13 -3.60
C SER A 139 -5.80 14.46 -2.17
N GLY A 140 -6.77 14.89 -1.34
CA GLY A 140 -6.57 15.14 0.09
C GLY A 140 -6.19 13.87 0.85
N ALA A 141 -6.80 12.73 0.53
CA ALA A 141 -6.46 11.44 1.11
C ALA A 141 -5.03 11.01 0.76
N ILE A 142 -4.61 11.15 -0.51
CA ILE A 142 -3.24 10.85 -0.94
C ILE A 142 -2.25 11.76 -0.22
N ASN A 143 -2.50 13.07 -0.19
CA ASN A 143 -1.61 14.05 0.46
C ASN A 143 -1.49 13.82 1.98
N PHE A 144 -2.56 13.39 2.63
CA PHE A 144 -2.53 13.01 4.04
C PHE A 144 -1.76 11.73 4.29
N ALA A 145 -1.85 10.74 3.39
CA ALA A 145 -1.15 9.47 3.49
C ALA A 145 0.38 9.61 3.36
N MET A 146 0.85 10.52 2.52
CA MET A 146 2.26 10.65 2.19
C MET A 146 3.17 10.89 3.42
N PRO A 147 2.92 11.86 4.32
CA PRO A 147 3.74 12.05 5.50
C PRO A 147 3.67 10.90 6.51
N LEU A 148 2.63 10.06 6.48
CA LEU A 148 2.53 8.91 7.37
C LEU A 148 3.68 7.89 7.15
N PHE A 149 4.18 7.76 5.92
CA PHE A 149 5.34 6.92 5.61
C PHE A 149 6.66 7.45 6.16
N GLU A 150 6.75 8.74 6.43
CA GLU A 150 7.97 9.36 6.94
C GLU A 150 7.98 9.46 8.48
N THR A 151 6.79 9.39 9.10
CA THR A 151 6.61 9.58 10.54
C THR A 151 6.44 8.29 11.32
N ASN A 152 6.63 7.13 10.66
CA ASN A 152 6.58 5.82 11.30
C ASN A 152 7.99 5.22 11.45
N ASP A 153 8.12 4.22 12.32
CA ASP A 153 9.39 3.52 12.59
C ASP A 153 9.63 2.31 11.68
N TYR A 154 8.73 2.07 10.72
CA TYR A 154 8.82 0.90 9.84
C TYR A 154 9.64 1.21 8.59
N ARG A 155 10.12 0.15 7.93
CA ARG A 155 10.86 0.25 6.67
C ARG A 155 10.39 -0.89 5.76
N GLY A 156 9.32 -0.61 5.01
CA GLY A 156 8.78 -1.54 4.01
C GLY A 156 9.62 -1.56 2.73
N LEU A 157 9.64 -2.70 2.06
CA LEU A 157 10.19 -2.81 0.71
C LEU A 157 9.34 -2.07 -0.31
N ARG A 158 8.05 -1.91 -0.02
CA ARG A 158 7.07 -1.19 -0.83
C ARG A 158 6.22 -0.30 0.07
N ARG A 159 5.87 0.88 -0.44
CA ARG A 159 4.93 1.82 0.16
C ARG A 159 3.67 1.86 -0.69
N VAL A 160 2.54 1.56 -0.11
CA VAL A 160 1.27 1.43 -0.83
C VAL A 160 0.18 2.22 -0.14
N ILE A 161 -0.58 2.98 -0.91
CA ILE A 161 -1.84 3.62 -0.49
C ILE A 161 -2.97 2.87 -1.17
N ASP A 162 -3.88 2.33 -0.37
CA ASP A 162 -5.14 1.73 -0.81
C ASP A 162 -6.28 2.72 -0.63
N ILE A 163 -6.79 3.26 -1.74
CA ILE A 163 -7.89 4.24 -1.74
C ILE A 163 -9.22 3.54 -2.02
N SER A 164 -10.14 3.59 -1.06
CA SER A 164 -11.54 3.19 -1.28
C SER A 164 -12.49 4.40 -1.21
N GLY A 165 -13.47 4.43 -2.10
CA GLY A 165 -14.48 5.48 -2.13
C GLY A 165 -15.52 5.26 -3.23
N ASP A 166 -16.66 5.93 -3.13
CA ASP A 166 -17.84 5.76 -3.98
C ASP A 166 -18.05 6.90 -5.00
N GLY A 167 -17.10 7.82 -5.14
CA GLY A 167 -17.22 8.93 -6.08
C GLY A 167 -15.88 9.48 -6.58
N PRO A 168 -15.90 10.34 -7.62
CA PRO A 168 -14.72 11.00 -8.13
C PRO A 168 -14.25 12.14 -7.22
N ASN A 169 -13.00 12.55 -7.37
CA ASN A 169 -12.47 13.75 -6.70
C ASN A 169 -13.32 14.97 -7.04
N ASN A 170 -13.79 15.70 -6.03
CA ASN A 170 -14.59 16.91 -6.22
C ASN A 170 -14.20 18.06 -5.27
N ASN A 171 -13.10 17.89 -4.55
CA ASN A 171 -12.59 18.85 -3.57
C ASN A 171 -11.08 18.74 -3.45
N GLY A 172 -10.41 19.85 -3.18
CA GLY A 172 -8.97 19.95 -3.12
C GLY A 172 -8.35 20.17 -4.50
N GLU A 173 -7.08 19.74 -4.66
CA GLU A 173 -6.39 19.80 -5.94
C GLU A 173 -6.84 18.68 -6.89
N PRO A 174 -6.54 18.77 -8.19
CA PRO A 174 -6.78 17.67 -9.12
C PRO A 174 -6.11 16.37 -8.64
N VAL A 175 -6.85 15.26 -8.71
CA VAL A 175 -6.37 13.97 -8.20
C VAL A 175 -5.06 13.52 -8.86
N THR A 176 -4.87 13.84 -10.14
CA THR A 176 -3.66 13.50 -10.89
C THR A 176 -2.42 14.19 -10.35
N VAL A 177 -2.54 15.41 -9.80
CA VAL A 177 -1.41 16.13 -9.19
C VAL A 177 -0.94 15.41 -7.94
N ALA A 178 -1.83 15.07 -7.02
CA ALA A 178 -1.50 14.32 -5.81
C ALA A 178 -0.95 12.92 -6.14
N ARG A 179 -1.61 12.21 -7.08
CA ARG A 179 -1.16 10.90 -7.57
C ARG A 179 0.28 10.98 -8.08
N ASP A 180 0.55 11.87 -9.03
CA ASP A 180 1.85 11.93 -9.70
C ASP A 180 2.96 12.33 -8.72
N ALA A 181 2.67 13.19 -7.73
CA ALA A 181 3.58 13.52 -6.66
C ALA A 181 3.92 12.31 -5.76
N ALA A 182 2.93 11.45 -5.46
CA ALA A 182 3.15 10.21 -4.71
C ALA A 182 3.98 9.20 -5.51
N LEU A 183 3.66 9.03 -6.81
CA LEU A 183 4.40 8.13 -7.70
C LEU A 183 5.87 8.57 -7.85
N ALA A 184 6.14 9.86 -7.94
CA ALA A 184 7.50 10.40 -8.00
C ALA A 184 8.34 10.06 -6.75
N LYS A 185 7.70 9.78 -5.61
CA LYS A 185 8.33 9.29 -4.37
C LYS A 185 8.35 7.76 -4.25
N GLY A 186 8.01 7.03 -5.32
CA GLY A 186 8.02 5.57 -5.35
C GLY A 186 6.86 4.90 -4.59
N VAL A 187 5.79 5.65 -4.27
CA VAL A 187 4.59 5.09 -3.66
C VAL A 187 3.69 4.51 -4.74
N THR A 188 3.12 3.33 -4.50
CA THR A 188 2.09 2.73 -5.35
C THR A 188 0.72 3.10 -4.80
N ILE A 189 -0.22 3.45 -5.67
CA ILE A 189 -1.61 3.72 -5.30
C ILE A 189 -2.50 2.66 -5.95
N ASN A 190 -3.28 1.95 -5.13
CA ASN A 190 -4.29 0.98 -5.57
C ASN A 190 -5.69 1.49 -5.25
N GLY A 191 -6.69 1.02 -6.00
CA GLY A 191 -8.05 1.51 -5.93
C GLY A 191 -9.10 0.45 -5.58
N LEU A 192 -10.09 0.86 -4.78
CA LEU A 192 -11.28 0.09 -4.44
C LEU A 192 -12.52 0.96 -4.69
N PRO A 193 -12.90 1.21 -5.95
CA PRO A 193 -14.12 1.97 -6.26
C PRO A 193 -15.37 1.20 -5.84
N ILE A 194 -16.22 1.88 -5.06
CA ILE A 194 -17.47 1.34 -4.54
C ILE A 194 -18.61 1.76 -5.48
N MET A 195 -19.17 0.80 -6.19
CA MET A 195 -20.21 0.97 -7.21
C MET A 195 -21.44 0.12 -6.88
N SER A 196 -21.72 -0.07 -5.59
CA SER A 196 -22.76 -0.99 -5.09
C SER A 196 -24.17 -0.44 -5.21
N LYS A 197 -24.34 0.82 -5.63
CA LYS A 197 -25.62 1.50 -5.83
C LYS A 197 -25.87 1.81 -7.30
N GLU A 198 -27.13 2.01 -7.63
CA GLU A 198 -27.49 2.68 -8.88
C GLU A 198 -26.96 4.10 -8.87
N THR A 199 -26.42 4.51 -9.99
CA THR A 199 -25.84 5.83 -10.16
C THR A 199 -26.89 6.90 -9.87
N ASN A 200 -26.63 7.75 -8.89
CA ASN A 200 -27.47 8.86 -8.55
C ASN A 200 -26.73 10.19 -8.76
N TYR A 201 -27.07 10.87 -9.81
CA TYR A 201 -26.46 12.18 -10.10
C TYR A 201 -26.65 13.20 -8.96
N ALA A 202 -27.67 13.03 -8.07
CA ALA A 202 -27.82 13.89 -6.90
C ALA A 202 -26.69 13.72 -5.88
N THR A 203 -26.05 12.56 -5.83
CA THR A 203 -24.90 12.24 -4.94
C THR A 203 -23.55 12.43 -5.63
N MET A 204 -23.54 12.92 -6.88
CA MET A 204 -22.32 13.11 -7.71
C MET A 204 -21.65 11.81 -8.16
N ASP A 205 -22.38 10.71 -8.18
CA ASP A 205 -21.89 9.43 -8.65
C ASP A 205 -21.68 9.47 -10.17
N ILE A 206 -20.73 8.68 -10.64
CA ILE A 206 -20.45 8.47 -12.06
C ILE A 206 -20.54 6.98 -12.42
N GLU A 207 -21.09 6.67 -13.59
CA GLU A 207 -21.32 5.27 -14.00
C GLU A 207 -20.05 4.42 -14.08
N ASN A 208 -18.96 5.02 -14.54
CA ASN A 208 -17.70 4.29 -14.79
C ASN A 208 -16.62 4.69 -13.76
N LEU A 209 -16.94 4.59 -12.47
CA LEU A 209 -16.01 4.94 -11.41
C LEU A 209 -14.76 4.04 -11.41
N ASP A 210 -14.89 2.78 -11.81
CA ASP A 210 -13.77 1.87 -11.98
C ASP A 210 -12.78 2.38 -13.05
N ILE A 211 -13.28 2.85 -14.19
CA ILE A 211 -12.46 3.45 -15.25
C ILE A 211 -11.80 4.75 -14.76
N TYR A 212 -12.53 5.58 -14.00
CA TYR A 212 -11.97 6.79 -13.40
C TYR A 212 -10.80 6.46 -12.45
N TYR A 213 -10.97 5.41 -11.62
CA TYR A 213 -9.89 4.97 -10.75
C TYR A 213 -8.68 4.46 -11.55
N GLU A 214 -8.90 3.68 -12.60
CA GLU A 214 -7.83 3.18 -13.47
C GLU A 214 -7.04 4.29 -14.17
N ASP A 215 -7.73 5.31 -14.69
CA ASP A 215 -7.10 6.35 -15.52
C ASP A 215 -6.55 7.52 -14.67
N CYS A 216 -7.17 7.82 -13.52
CA CYS A 216 -6.94 9.06 -12.79
C CYS A 216 -6.36 8.87 -11.38
N VAL A 217 -6.68 7.77 -10.70
CA VAL A 217 -6.37 7.59 -9.26
C VAL A 217 -5.17 6.70 -9.03
N ILE A 218 -5.18 5.49 -9.62
CA ILE A 218 -4.12 4.51 -9.37
C ILE A 218 -2.83 4.82 -10.13
N GLY A 219 -1.74 4.26 -9.67
CA GLY A 219 -0.45 4.34 -10.34
C GLY A 219 0.69 3.71 -9.55
N GLY A 220 1.85 3.64 -10.17
CA GLY A 220 3.02 2.99 -9.61
C GLY A 220 3.15 1.52 -10.04
N ALA A 221 4.25 0.89 -9.64
CA ALA A 221 4.59 -0.46 -10.06
C ALA A 221 3.57 -1.49 -9.54
N GLY A 222 2.89 -2.18 -10.45
CA GLY A 222 1.92 -3.21 -10.12
C GLY A 222 0.62 -2.69 -9.52
N SER A 223 0.27 -1.41 -9.74
CA SER A 223 -1.00 -0.84 -9.31
C SER A 223 -2.20 -1.54 -9.96
N PHE A 224 -3.29 -1.64 -9.22
CA PHE A 224 -4.50 -2.33 -9.67
C PHE A 224 -5.77 -1.74 -9.05
N VAL A 225 -6.90 -2.05 -9.68
CA VAL A 225 -8.25 -1.71 -9.19
C VAL A 225 -9.04 -2.99 -8.93
N VAL A 226 -9.77 -3.01 -7.82
CA VAL A 226 -10.77 -4.04 -7.52
C VAL A 226 -12.12 -3.33 -7.30
N PRO A 227 -13.03 -3.31 -8.29
CA PRO A 227 -14.30 -2.64 -8.14
C PRO A 227 -15.30 -3.45 -7.31
N ILE A 228 -16.04 -2.79 -6.43
CA ILE A 228 -17.18 -3.37 -5.71
C ILE A 228 -18.45 -3.03 -6.48
N LYS A 229 -18.97 -3.98 -7.24
CA LYS A 229 -20.14 -3.76 -8.12
C LYS A 229 -21.48 -4.09 -7.47
N THR A 230 -21.48 -4.90 -6.42
CA THR A 230 -22.71 -5.23 -5.68
C THR A 230 -22.42 -5.34 -4.19
N ARG A 231 -23.45 -5.18 -3.38
CA ARG A 231 -23.38 -5.22 -1.92
C ARG A 231 -22.91 -6.59 -1.39
N GLU A 232 -23.33 -7.66 -2.05
CA GLU A 232 -22.96 -9.04 -1.71
C GLU A 232 -21.47 -9.31 -1.92
N LYS A 233 -20.85 -8.62 -2.89
CA LYS A 233 -19.43 -8.76 -3.22
C LYS A 233 -18.50 -7.89 -2.39
N PHE A 234 -19.03 -7.04 -1.52
CA PHE A 234 -18.25 -6.06 -0.77
C PHE A 234 -17.10 -6.70 0.04
N LYS A 235 -17.43 -7.68 0.88
CA LYS A 235 -16.44 -8.36 1.73
C LYS A 235 -15.43 -9.19 0.92
N GLU A 236 -15.89 -9.83 -0.17
CA GLU A 236 -15.03 -10.61 -1.07
C GLU A 236 -14.03 -9.71 -1.81
N ALA A 237 -14.48 -8.55 -2.32
CA ALA A 237 -13.63 -7.61 -3.03
C ALA A 237 -12.52 -7.04 -2.14
N ILE A 238 -12.86 -6.61 -0.91
CA ILE A 238 -11.87 -6.13 0.06
C ILE A 238 -10.87 -7.24 0.40
N ARG A 239 -11.33 -8.46 0.66
CA ARG A 239 -10.43 -9.59 0.93
C ARG A 239 -9.49 -9.86 -0.24
N THR A 240 -10.02 -9.96 -1.45
CA THR A 240 -9.23 -10.17 -2.67
C THR A 240 -8.17 -9.09 -2.80
N LYS A 241 -8.56 -7.83 -2.62
CA LYS A 241 -7.64 -6.70 -2.72
C LYS A 241 -6.52 -6.78 -1.68
N LEU A 242 -6.83 -6.98 -0.39
CA LEU A 242 -5.81 -7.07 0.67
C LEU A 242 -4.87 -8.28 0.49
N VAL A 243 -5.38 -9.40 0.00
CA VAL A 243 -4.53 -10.55 -0.37
C VAL A 243 -3.55 -10.18 -1.47
N MET A 244 -3.99 -9.46 -2.51
CA MET A 244 -3.11 -8.99 -3.60
C MET A 244 -2.05 -8.01 -3.10
N GLU A 245 -2.38 -7.14 -2.12
CA GLU A 245 -1.43 -6.19 -1.53
C GLU A 245 -0.23 -6.88 -0.87
N VAL A 246 -0.46 -7.99 -0.16
CA VAL A 246 0.59 -8.68 0.60
C VAL A 246 1.23 -9.85 -0.13
N ALA A 247 0.56 -10.41 -1.15
CA ALA A 247 1.00 -11.62 -1.86
C ALA A 247 2.25 -11.42 -2.73
N HIS A 248 2.78 -10.21 -2.87
CA HIS A 248 3.90 -9.88 -3.78
C HIS A 248 3.74 -10.43 -5.20
N ARG A 249 2.53 -10.73 -5.63
CA ARG A 249 2.26 -11.02 -7.03
C ARG A 249 2.31 -9.70 -7.79
N MET A 250 3.50 -9.35 -8.26
CA MET A 250 3.59 -8.38 -9.33
C MET A 250 2.75 -8.92 -10.48
N PRO A 251 1.68 -8.23 -10.92
CA PRO A 251 1.10 -8.53 -12.22
C PRO A 251 2.27 -8.54 -13.22
N GLU A 252 2.25 -9.46 -14.17
CA GLU A 252 3.26 -9.42 -15.23
C GLU A 252 3.39 -7.98 -15.74
N PRO A 253 4.61 -7.44 -15.91
CA PRO A 253 4.79 -6.06 -16.32
C PRO A 253 4.04 -5.86 -17.63
N ARG A 254 2.88 -5.25 -17.56
CA ARG A 254 2.19 -4.78 -18.74
C ARG A 254 3.08 -3.66 -19.27
N ILE A 255 3.82 -3.94 -20.33
CA ILE A 255 4.50 -2.91 -21.09
C ILE A 255 3.40 -2.03 -21.68
N VAL A 256 3.00 -1.01 -20.94
CA VAL A 256 2.17 0.05 -21.49
C VAL A 256 3.14 0.94 -22.26
N PRO A 257 2.98 1.07 -23.59
CA PRO A 257 3.78 2.02 -24.35
C PRO A 257 3.63 3.40 -23.69
N ALA A 258 4.70 4.15 -23.56
CA ALA A 258 4.76 5.50 -22.98
C ALA A 258 4.04 6.57 -23.84
N ALA A 259 3.13 6.19 -24.72
CA ALA A 259 2.17 7.09 -25.31
C ALA A 259 1.22 7.51 -24.19
N THR A 260 1.23 8.77 -23.83
CA THR A 260 0.24 9.43 -22.97
C THR A 260 -1.14 9.17 -23.55
N ARG A 261 -1.77 8.08 -23.11
CA ARG A 261 -3.14 7.77 -23.50
C ARG A 261 -4.02 8.77 -22.79
N GLU A 262 -4.78 9.55 -23.55
CA GLU A 262 -5.80 10.42 -22.95
C GLU A 262 -6.73 9.56 -22.07
N PRO A 263 -7.07 10.02 -20.85
CA PRO A 263 -7.96 9.27 -19.99
C PRO A 263 -9.32 9.07 -20.66
N ARG A 264 -9.86 7.87 -20.56
CA ARG A 264 -11.20 7.50 -21.09
C ARG A 264 -12.32 8.33 -20.45
N ILE A 265 -12.08 8.81 -19.22
CA ILE A 265 -12.94 9.71 -18.47
C ILE A 265 -12.11 10.93 -18.03
N SER A 266 -12.70 12.12 -18.08
CA SER A 266 -12.01 13.32 -17.57
C SER A 266 -11.65 13.18 -16.10
N CYS A 267 -10.37 13.30 -15.77
CA CYS A 267 -9.91 13.26 -14.37
C CYS A 267 -10.42 14.46 -13.53
N LEU A 268 -11.01 15.44 -14.15
CA LEU A 268 -11.69 16.60 -13.52
C LEU A 268 -13.21 16.44 -13.52
N ILE A 269 -13.75 15.24 -13.72
CA ILE A 269 -15.20 15.05 -13.84
C ILE A 269 -15.94 15.45 -12.56
N GLY A 270 -15.41 15.12 -11.40
CA GLY A 270 -16.04 15.46 -10.13
C GLY A 270 -16.04 16.95 -9.84
N GLU A 271 -14.95 17.66 -10.13
CA GLU A 271 -14.85 19.12 -10.02
C GLU A 271 -15.81 19.82 -10.98
N LYS A 272 -15.95 19.32 -12.22
CA LYS A 272 -16.90 19.84 -13.21
C LYS A 272 -18.35 19.68 -12.74
N ILE A 273 -18.74 18.49 -12.32
CA ILE A 273 -20.09 18.23 -11.78
C ILE A 273 -20.35 19.12 -10.57
N TRP A 274 -19.36 19.29 -9.69
CA TRP A 274 -19.49 20.18 -8.55
C TRP A 274 -19.70 21.64 -8.97
N GLN A 275 -18.91 22.16 -9.90
CA GLN A 275 -18.99 23.52 -10.39
C GLN A 275 -20.32 23.81 -11.09
N GLU A 276 -20.82 22.89 -11.90
CA GLU A 276 -22.12 23.02 -12.58
C GLU A 276 -23.29 23.13 -11.60
N ARG A 277 -23.21 22.44 -10.46
CA ARG A 277 -24.31 22.40 -9.47
C ARG A 277 -24.27 23.54 -8.46
N TRP A 278 -23.10 23.89 -7.98
CA TRP A 278 -22.94 24.82 -6.85
C TRP A 278 -21.97 25.97 -7.12
N GLY A 279 -21.36 26.03 -8.28
CA GLY A 279 -20.38 27.04 -8.68
C GLY A 279 -21.02 28.35 -9.16
N ARG A 280 -22.05 28.87 -8.46
CA ARG A 280 -22.63 30.19 -8.72
C ARG A 280 -21.90 31.29 -7.97
#